data_a08ef818d3f5478ab28d0dadfcb6da7c
#
_entry.id   a08ef818d3f5478ab28d0dadfcb6da7c
#
_cell.length_a   1.000
_cell.length_b   1.000
_cell.length_c   1.000
_cell.angle_alpha   90.00
_cell.angle_beta   90.00
_cell.angle_gamma   90.00
#
_symmetry.space_group_name_H-M   'P 1'
#
loop_
_entity.id
_entity.type
_entity.pdbx_description
1 polymer ?
#
loop_
_entity_poly.entity_id
_entity_poly.type
_entity_poly.pdbx_seq_one_letter_code
_entity_poly.pdbx_strand_id
1 'polypeptide(L)'
;MAIFTFQKPDKVIMIDSNKHEGKFEFRPLEPGYGLTVGNALRRVLLSSLEGFAITSVKIDNIEHEFTTIPGIVEDVTEIILNLKQVRLKRQIDSVDNESVSVSVKMQEKLTAGDLQKFISGFEILNPDLVLCNMEKSVNLNFELNIEKGRGYVSSEENKKLGAPLGTIFMDAVFTPIKNVKYSIEDFRVEQKTDYEKLVFEITTDGSIDPKDALTEGAKVLIHHFMLFSDERITLEADEIAKTETYDEESLHMRQLLKTRLIDMDLSVRALNCLKAAEVDTLGDLVSFNKTDLMKFRNFGKKSLTELEELVLVKGLNFGMDLSKYKLDKE
;
A
#
# COMPACT_ATOMS: atom_id res chain seq x y z
N MET A 1 -13.97 -30.91 -19.41
CA MET A 1 -15.24 -30.47 -18.85
C MET A 1 -15.43 -29.01 -19.23
N ALA A 2 -16.57 -28.62 -19.78
CA ALA A 2 -16.85 -27.22 -20.03
C ALA A 2 -16.98 -26.54 -18.66
N ILE A 3 -16.05 -25.67 -18.32
CA ILE A 3 -16.17 -24.81 -17.15
C ILE A 3 -17.33 -23.87 -17.46
N PHE A 4 -18.41 -23.96 -16.67
CA PHE A 4 -19.47 -22.97 -16.75
C PHE A 4 -18.83 -21.60 -16.55
N THR A 5 -18.92 -20.75 -17.54
CA THR A 5 -18.43 -19.38 -17.46
C THR A 5 -19.31 -18.64 -16.48
N PHE A 6 -18.76 -18.38 -15.28
CA PHE A 6 -19.40 -17.49 -14.33
C PHE A 6 -19.60 -16.11 -14.95
N GLN A 7 -20.75 -15.50 -14.66
CA GLN A 7 -20.96 -14.10 -15.02
C GLN A 7 -19.91 -13.26 -14.25
N LYS A 8 -18.99 -12.65 -14.99
CA LYS A 8 -17.98 -11.79 -14.34
C LYS A 8 -18.67 -10.55 -13.76
N PRO A 9 -18.41 -10.26 -12.49
CA PRO A 9 -18.88 -9.00 -11.91
C PRO A 9 -18.27 -7.80 -12.64
N ASP A 10 -19.02 -6.72 -12.67
CA ASP A 10 -18.50 -5.42 -13.10
C ASP A 10 -17.52 -4.87 -12.06
N LYS A 11 -16.94 -3.72 -12.35
CA LYS A 11 -16.10 -3.03 -11.36
C LYS A 11 -16.92 -2.65 -10.13
N VAL A 12 -16.26 -2.65 -8.96
CA VAL A 12 -16.84 -2.09 -7.75
C VAL A 12 -17.15 -0.61 -7.99
N ILE A 13 -18.41 -0.23 -7.84
CA ILE A 13 -18.87 1.14 -8.04
C ILE A 13 -18.96 1.79 -6.67
N MET A 14 -18.21 2.88 -6.47
CA MET A 14 -18.34 3.72 -5.29
C MET A 14 -19.50 4.71 -5.55
N ILE A 15 -20.57 4.61 -4.76
CA ILE A 15 -21.78 5.43 -4.93
C ILE A 15 -21.62 6.75 -4.19
N ASP A 16 -21.13 6.67 -2.96
CA ASP A 16 -20.96 7.82 -2.08
C ASP A 16 -19.70 7.64 -1.24
N SER A 17 -18.96 8.73 -1.03
CA SER A 17 -17.76 8.71 -0.22
C SER A 17 -17.57 10.04 0.47
N ASN A 18 -17.60 9.99 1.78
CA ASN A 18 -17.10 11.04 2.65
C ASN A 18 -15.73 10.61 3.20
N LYS A 19 -15.01 11.49 3.89
CA LYS A 19 -13.70 11.15 4.50
C LYS A 19 -13.74 9.93 5.42
N HIS A 20 -14.89 9.65 6.01
CA HIS A 20 -15.07 8.60 7.03
C HIS A 20 -16.05 7.51 6.62
N GLU A 21 -16.83 7.72 5.58
CA GLU A 21 -17.88 6.80 5.15
C GLU A 21 -17.79 6.54 3.65
N GLY A 22 -17.94 5.27 3.26
CA GLY A 22 -17.96 4.87 1.87
C GLY A 22 -19.06 3.85 1.62
N LYS A 23 -19.81 4.05 0.53
CA LYS A 23 -20.83 3.12 0.05
C LYS A 23 -20.41 2.55 -1.30
N PHE A 24 -20.34 1.22 -1.36
CA PHE A 24 -19.85 0.49 -2.53
C PHE A 24 -20.88 -0.50 -3.02
N GLU A 25 -21.06 -0.59 -4.35
CA GLU A 25 -21.86 -1.64 -5.00
C GLU A 25 -20.95 -2.60 -5.77
N PHE A 26 -21.29 -3.87 -5.66
CA PHE A 26 -20.64 -4.95 -6.39
C PHE A 26 -21.70 -5.83 -7.04
N ARG A 27 -21.76 -5.80 -8.37
CA ARG A 27 -22.78 -6.47 -9.19
C ARG A 27 -22.28 -6.73 -10.61
N PRO A 28 -22.90 -7.67 -11.38
CA PRO A 28 -23.80 -8.70 -10.92
C PRO A 28 -23.03 -9.83 -10.21
N LEU A 29 -23.65 -10.44 -9.22
CA LEU A 29 -23.15 -11.64 -8.54
C LEU A 29 -24.12 -12.79 -8.79
N GLU A 30 -23.62 -14.01 -8.91
CA GLU A 30 -24.46 -15.19 -8.93
C GLU A 30 -25.10 -15.46 -7.55
N PRO A 31 -26.24 -16.15 -7.47
CA PRO A 31 -26.94 -16.41 -6.23
C PRO A 31 -26.05 -17.05 -5.16
N GLY A 32 -26.06 -16.48 -3.94
CA GLY A 32 -25.27 -16.93 -2.80
C GLY A 32 -23.87 -16.31 -2.68
N TYR A 33 -23.32 -15.71 -3.76
CA TYR A 33 -21.99 -15.10 -3.71
C TYR A 33 -22.01 -13.79 -2.92
N GLY A 34 -23.09 -13.04 -2.94
CA GLY A 34 -23.24 -11.83 -2.13
C GLY A 34 -23.02 -12.09 -0.64
N LEU A 35 -23.61 -13.15 -0.12
CA LEU A 35 -23.43 -13.55 1.28
C LEU A 35 -21.99 -14.00 1.57
N THR A 36 -21.42 -14.83 0.70
CA THR A 36 -20.07 -15.37 0.86
C THR A 36 -19.02 -14.24 0.86
N VAL A 37 -19.04 -13.39 -0.16
CA VAL A 37 -18.10 -12.26 -0.31
C VAL A 37 -18.34 -11.22 0.77
N GLY A 38 -19.62 -10.88 1.02
CA GLY A 38 -20.03 -9.89 2.01
C GLY A 38 -19.56 -10.24 3.42
N ASN A 39 -19.82 -11.46 3.86
CA ASN A 39 -19.41 -11.91 5.18
C ASN A 39 -17.88 -12.01 5.32
N ALA A 40 -17.18 -12.54 4.30
CA ALA A 40 -15.73 -12.67 4.33
C ALA A 40 -15.06 -11.29 4.44
N LEU A 41 -15.42 -10.34 3.56
CA LEU A 41 -14.87 -8.98 3.59
C LEU A 41 -15.20 -8.26 4.89
N ARG A 42 -16.46 -8.34 5.38
CA ARG A 42 -16.85 -7.72 6.64
C ARG A 42 -15.97 -8.20 7.80
N ARG A 43 -15.73 -9.51 7.89
CA ARG A 43 -14.89 -10.08 8.96
C ARG A 43 -13.47 -9.60 8.89
N VAL A 44 -12.87 -9.60 7.69
CA VAL A 44 -11.49 -9.15 7.50
C VAL A 44 -11.35 -7.65 7.80
N LEU A 45 -12.28 -6.83 7.32
CA LEU A 45 -12.27 -5.39 7.58
C LEU A 45 -12.28 -5.07 9.06
N LEU A 46 -13.11 -5.77 9.85
CA LEU A 46 -13.25 -5.53 11.29
C LEU A 46 -12.09 -6.04 12.14
N SER A 47 -11.32 -7.04 11.66
CA SER A 47 -10.34 -7.72 12.53
C SER A 47 -8.90 -7.71 12.02
N SER A 48 -8.68 -7.53 10.71
CA SER A 48 -7.38 -7.86 10.11
C SER A 48 -6.61 -6.66 9.58
N LEU A 49 -7.23 -5.49 9.50
CA LEU A 49 -6.54 -4.27 9.07
C LEU A 49 -5.60 -3.77 10.16
N GLU A 50 -4.48 -3.22 9.71
CA GLU A 50 -3.47 -2.63 10.57
C GLU A 50 -3.90 -1.22 11.02
N GLY A 51 -3.52 -0.86 12.23
CA GLY A 51 -3.72 0.48 12.76
C GLY A 51 -2.74 0.78 13.89
N PHE A 52 -2.93 1.92 14.52
CA PHE A 52 -2.06 2.44 15.57
C PHE A 52 -2.88 2.78 16.80
N ALA A 53 -2.34 2.45 17.97
CA ALA A 53 -2.97 2.76 19.23
C ALA A 53 -1.93 3.00 20.34
N ILE A 54 -2.34 3.64 21.40
CA ILE A 54 -1.54 3.77 22.62
C ILE A 54 -1.64 2.45 23.38
N THR A 55 -0.51 1.79 23.65
CA THR A 55 -0.45 0.48 24.31
C THR A 55 -0.05 0.55 25.76
N SER A 56 0.66 1.60 26.17
CA SER A 56 1.05 1.79 27.57
C SER A 56 1.21 3.25 27.90
N VAL A 57 1.01 3.56 29.17
CA VAL A 57 1.27 4.87 29.79
C VAL A 57 2.07 4.68 31.07
N LYS A 58 3.00 5.58 31.31
CA LYS A 58 3.71 5.69 32.56
C LYS A 58 3.59 7.12 33.07
N ILE A 59 2.93 7.30 34.22
CA ILE A 59 2.72 8.60 34.86
C ILE A 59 3.69 8.73 36.03
N ASP A 60 4.34 9.87 36.18
CA ASP A 60 5.25 10.14 37.28
C ASP A 60 4.55 9.96 38.62
N ASN A 61 5.20 9.24 39.55
CA ASN A 61 4.74 8.93 40.90
C ASN A 61 3.45 8.09 40.98
N ILE A 62 3.05 7.43 39.90
CA ILE A 62 1.90 6.51 39.85
C ILE A 62 2.41 5.09 39.56
N GLU A 63 2.01 4.13 40.41
CA GLU A 63 2.44 2.73 40.28
C GLU A 63 1.36 1.83 39.70
N HIS A 64 0.08 2.21 39.82
CA HIS A 64 -1.05 1.41 39.34
C HIS A 64 -2.24 2.28 38.94
N GLU A 65 -3.15 1.73 38.13
CA GLU A 65 -4.31 2.41 37.55
C GLU A 65 -5.39 2.88 38.56
N PHE A 66 -5.44 2.29 39.73
CA PHE A 66 -6.46 2.61 40.76
C PHE A 66 -6.05 3.73 41.70
N THR A 67 -5.33 4.71 41.20
CA THR A 67 -4.81 5.86 41.98
C THR A 67 -5.44 7.14 41.50
N THR A 68 -5.54 8.11 42.38
CA THR A 68 -5.93 9.51 42.06
C THR A 68 -4.70 10.39 42.04
N ILE A 69 -4.70 11.41 41.17
CA ILE A 69 -3.63 12.39 41.07
C ILE A 69 -4.11 13.69 41.75
N PRO A 70 -3.41 14.21 42.78
CA PRO A 70 -3.84 15.43 43.44
C PRO A 70 -3.93 16.60 42.45
N GLY A 71 -5.10 17.29 42.44
CA GLY A 71 -5.37 18.41 41.56
C GLY A 71 -5.80 18.05 40.15
N ILE A 72 -6.07 16.78 39.88
CA ILE A 72 -6.75 16.28 38.67
C ILE A 72 -8.12 15.75 39.09
N VAL A 73 -9.14 16.05 38.29
CA VAL A 73 -10.53 15.66 38.58
C VAL A 73 -10.77 14.18 38.32
N GLU A 74 -10.26 13.69 37.19
CA GLU A 74 -10.38 12.29 36.75
C GLU A 74 -9.36 11.42 37.49
N ASP A 75 -9.73 10.21 37.80
CA ASP A 75 -8.80 9.18 38.25
C ASP A 75 -7.94 8.62 37.10
N VAL A 76 -6.90 7.87 37.44
CA VAL A 76 -5.99 7.30 36.43
C VAL A 76 -6.72 6.35 35.50
N THR A 77 -7.72 5.61 36.00
CA THR A 77 -8.56 4.69 35.18
C THR A 77 -9.34 5.47 34.12
N GLU A 78 -9.95 6.61 34.50
CA GLU A 78 -10.66 7.47 33.54
C GLU A 78 -9.73 8.08 32.50
N ILE A 79 -8.54 8.52 32.92
CA ILE A 79 -7.51 9.02 32.01
C ILE A 79 -7.11 7.92 30.99
N ILE A 80 -6.91 6.69 31.44
CA ILE A 80 -6.61 5.56 30.56
C ILE A 80 -7.76 5.29 29.58
N LEU A 81 -9.01 5.32 30.04
CA LEU A 81 -10.17 5.14 29.17
C LEU A 81 -10.28 6.25 28.10
N ASN A 82 -9.93 7.47 28.45
CA ASN A 82 -9.88 8.59 27.51
C ASN A 82 -8.70 8.44 26.52
N LEU A 83 -7.54 8.02 26.97
CA LEU A 83 -6.38 7.74 26.10
C LEU A 83 -6.68 6.64 25.07
N LYS A 84 -7.43 5.60 25.41
CA LYS A 84 -7.89 4.55 24.48
C LYS A 84 -8.76 5.07 23.34
N GLN A 85 -9.41 6.20 23.52
CA GLN A 85 -10.26 6.83 22.51
C GLN A 85 -9.47 7.69 21.51
N VAL A 86 -8.21 7.99 21.78
CA VAL A 86 -7.35 8.75 20.86
C VAL A 86 -7.17 7.98 19.57
N ARG A 87 -7.43 8.63 18.43
CA ARG A 87 -7.28 8.04 17.10
C ARG A 87 -6.08 8.63 16.40
N LEU A 88 -5.23 7.75 15.91
CA LEU A 88 -3.92 8.07 15.37
C LEU A 88 -3.84 7.71 13.89
N LYS A 89 -3.29 8.63 13.09
CA LYS A 89 -2.97 8.40 11.69
C LYS A 89 -1.47 8.55 11.50
N ARG A 90 -0.83 7.58 10.86
CA ARG A 90 0.58 7.64 10.54
C ARG A 90 0.86 8.76 9.52
N GLN A 91 1.86 9.59 9.79
CA GLN A 91 2.34 10.62 8.87
C GLN A 91 3.65 10.21 8.18
N ILE A 92 4.49 9.42 8.85
CA ILE A 92 5.80 9.01 8.37
C ILE A 92 5.80 7.50 8.16
N ASP A 93 5.97 7.04 6.94
CA ASP A 93 5.85 5.61 6.58
C ASP A 93 6.87 4.68 7.25
N SER A 94 7.98 5.19 7.72
CA SER A 94 9.03 4.41 8.39
C SER A 94 8.83 4.25 9.91
N VAL A 95 7.81 4.91 10.51
CA VAL A 95 7.59 4.88 11.96
C VAL A 95 6.44 3.95 12.29
N ASP A 96 6.76 2.80 12.87
CA ASP A 96 5.78 1.82 13.36
C ASP A 96 5.53 1.93 14.86
N ASN A 97 6.49 2.48 15.63
CA ASN A 97 6.39 2.66 17.08
C ASN A 97 7.00 3.98 17.48
N GLU A 98 6.38 4.69 18.42
CA GLU A 98 6.90 5.95 18.98
C GLU A 98 6.68 5.98 20.49
N SER A 99 7.74 6.31 21.24
CA SER A 99 7.67 6.60 22.67
C SER A 99 7.74 8.10 22.88
N VAL A 100 6.74 8.64 23.53
CA VAL A 100 6.53 10.09 23.65
C VAL A 100 6.51 10.50 25.11
N SER A 101 7.40 11.40 25.50
CA SER A 101 7.38 12.03 26.84
C SER A 101 6.60 13.35 26.79
N VAL A 102 5.55 13.43 27.57
CA VAL A 102 4.63 14.55 27.64
C VAL A 102 4.81 15.28 28.98
N SER A 103 4.97 16.59 28.93
CA SER A 103 5.03 17.45 30.13
C SER A 103 4.05 18.60 29.98
N VAL A 104 3.02 18.62 30.81
CA VAL A 104 1.95 19.62 30.79
C VAL A 104 1.95 20.43 32.02
N LYS A 105 1.93 21.75 31.85
CA LYS A 105 1.99 22.74 32.96
C LYS A 105 1.03 23.88 32.67
N MET A 106 0.46 24.45 33.71
CA MET A 106 -0.37 25.67 33.65
C MET A 106 -1.61 25.59 32.75
N GLN A 107 -2.18 24.40 32.60
CA GLN A 107 -3.42 24.16 31.83
C GLN A 107 -4.55 23.72 32.76
N GLU A 108 -5.79 24.08 32.41
CA GLU A 108 -6.99 23.61 33.10
C GLU A 108 -7.56 22.34 32.50
N LYS A 109 -7.23 22.09 31.26
CA LYS A 109 -7.67 20.89 30.51
C LYS A 109 -6.52 20.36 29.69
N LEU A 110 -6.38 19.05 29.70
CA LEU A 110 -5.53 18.34 28.77
C LEU A 110 -6.40 17.71 27.68
N THR A 111 -6.16 18.07 26.44
CA THR A 111 -6.85 17.52 25.26
C THR A 111 -5.93 16.60 24.46
N ALA A 112 -6.52 15.72 23.64
CA ALA A 112 -5.74 14.91 22.72
C ALA A 112 -4.90 15.79 21.76
N GLY A 113 -5.42 16.95 21.34
CA GLY A 113 -4.69 17.91 20.50
C GLY A 113 -3.42 18.47 21.16
N ASP A 114 -3.36 18.53 22.49
CA ASP A 114 -2.14 18.95 23.19
C ASP A 114 -1.02 17.91 23.07
N LEU A 115 -1.36 16.64 22.96
CA LEU A 115 -0.39 15.56 22.73
C LEU A 115 0.30 15.68 21.37
N GLN A 116 -0.37 16.28 20.37
CA GLN A 116 0.19 16.46 19.03
C GLN A 116 1.51 17.25 19.04
N LYS A 117 1.71 18.11 20.01
CA LYS A 117 2.96 18.91 20.16
C LYS A 117 4.18 18.04 20.46
N PHE A 118 3.97 16.85 21.00
CA PHE A 118 5.02 15.92 21.44
C PHE A 118 5.17 14.74 20.51
N ILE A 119 4.14 14.42 19.69
CA ILE A 119 4.11 13.31 18.74
C ILE A 119 4.60 13.81 17.39
N SER A 120 5.56 13.09 16.79
CA SER A 120 6.17 13.46 15.52
C SER A 120 5.74 12.56 14.36
N GLY A 121 5.58 11.26 14.62
CA GLY A 121 5.29 10.25 13.59
C GLY A 121 3.82 10.09 13.25
N PHE A 122 2.93 10.60 14.12
CA PHE A 122 1.49 10.40 14.02
C PHE A 122 0.71 11.70 14.11
N GLU A 123 -0.44 11.72 13.46
CA GLU A 123 -1.44 12.79 13.55
C GLU A 123 -2.63 12.31 14.39
N ILE A 124 -3.11 13.18 15.29
CA ILE A 124 -4.29 12.90 16.10
C ILE A 124 -5.54 13.37 15.35
N LEU A 125 -6.47 12.44 15.10
CA LEU A 125 -7.68 12.70 14.32
C LEU A 125 -8.84 13.28 15.13
N ASN A 126 -8.78 13.18 16.46
CA ASN A 126 -9.80 13.68 17.38
C ASN A 126 -9.19 14.64 18.44
N PRO A 127 -8.67 15.81 18.03
CA PRO A 127 -7.95 16.72 18.92
C PRO A 127 -8.80 17.31 20.04
N ASP A 128 -10.12 17.40 19.86
CA ASP A 128 -11.05 17.98 20.83
C ASP A 128 -11.38 17.04 22.01
N LEU A 129 -10.91 15.80 21.97
CA LEU A 129 -11.13 14.84 23.06
C LEU A 129 -10.43 15.30 24.32
N VAL A 130 -11.19 15.51 25.39
CA VAL A 130 -10.63 15.86 26.71
C VAL A 130 -10.13 14.59 27.39
N LEU A 131 -8.88 14.61 27.80
CA LEU A 131 -8.21 13.51 28.51
C LEU A 131 -8.38 13.63 30.01
N CYS A 132 -8.15 14.81 30.56
CA CYS A 132 -8.39 15.14 31.95
C CYS A 132 -8.56 16.64 32.18
N ASN A 133 -9.21 17.00 33.30
CA ASN A 133 -9.30 18.36 33.82
C ASN A 133 -8.38 18.48 35.02
N MET A 134 -7.59 19.57 35.10
CA MET A 134 -6.60 19.74 36.14
C MET A 134 -6.55 21.16 36.65
N GLU A 135 -6.03 21.35 37.86
CA GLU A 135 -5.72 22.65 38.38
C GLU A 135 -4.46 23.24 37.72
N LYS A 136 -4.40 24.56 37.55
CA LYS A 136 -3.22 25.25 36.95
C LYS A 136 -1.90 25.03 37.70
N SER A 137 -1.98 24.65 38.96
CA SER A 137 -0.83 24.38 39.83
C SER A 137 -0.17 23.04 39.56
N VAL A 138 -0.88 22.12 38.89
CA VAL A 138 -0.44 20.74 38.62
C VAL A 138 0.56 20.71 37.48
N ASN A 139 1.65 19.97 37.67
CA ASN A 139 2.58 19.55 36.61
C ASN A 139 2.39 18.08 36.37
N LEU A 140 1.82 17.72 35.22
CA LEU A 140 1.60 16.35 34.83
C LEU A 140 2.66 15.90 33.82
N ASN A 141 3.49 14.93 34.23
CA ASN A 141 4.47 14.32 33.34
C ASN A 141 4.11 12.84 33.14
N PHE A 142 4.12 12.39 31.90
CA PHE A 142 3.87 10.97 31.58
C PHE A 142 4.52 10.60 30.25
N GLU A 143 4.77 9.31 30.09
CA GLU A 143 5.28 8.71 28.87
C GLU A 143 4.19 7.85 28.23
N LEU A 144 4.02 7.97 26.92
CA LEU A 144 3.09 7.16 26.12
C LEU A 144 3.87 6.33 25.13
N ASN A 145 3.44 5.09 24.92
CA ASN A 145 3.93 4.27 23.82
C ASN A 145 2.83 4.06 22.80
N ILE A 146 3.09 4.47 21.56
CA ILE A 146 2.24 4.24 20.40
C ILE A 146 2.83 3.09 19.63
N GLU A 147 2.01 2.11 19.28
CA GLU A 147 2.46 0.92 18.57
C GLU A 147 1.51 0.56 17.44
N LYS A 148 2.05 -0.17 16.46
CA LYS A 148 1.32 -0.76 15.36
C LYS A 148 0.77 -2.11 15.77
N GLY A 149 -0.48 -2.39 15.41
CA GLY A 149 -1.10 -3.69 15.66
C GLY A 149 -2.30 -3.96 14.76
N ARG A 150 -3.03 -5.04 15.09
CA ARG A 150 -4.23 -5.46 14.35
C ARG A 150 -5.34 -5.84 15.32
N GLY A 151 -6.57 -5.46 14.97
CA GLY A 151 -7.75 -5.83 15.74
C GLY A 151 -7.73 -5.29 17.17
N TYR A 152 -7.97 -6.16 18.14
CA TYR A 152 -7.95 -5.87 19.57
C TYR A 152 -6.87 -6.72 20.24
N VAL A 153 -6.05 -6.07 21.07
CA VAL A 153 -5.02 -6.72 21.88
C VAL A 153 -5.24 -6.35 23.34
N SER A 154 -5.29 -7.35 24.21
CA SER A 154 -5.51 -7.15 25.64
C SER A 154 -4.29 -6.54 26.33
N SER A 155 -4.51 -5.88 27.48
CA SER A 155 -3.42 -5.33 28.29
C SER A 155 -2.42 -6.39 28.74
N GLU A 156 -2.89 -7.62 28.95
CA GLU A 156 -2.00 -8.74 29.34
C GLU A 156 -1.06 -9.15 28.21
N GLU A 157 -1.54 -9.14 26.97
CA GLU A 157 -0.72 -9.45 25.79
C GLU A 157 0.24 -8.30 25.44
N ASN A 158 -0.14 -7.04 25.76
CA ASN A 158 0.72 -5.87 25.58
C ASN A 158 1.87 -5.81 26.61
N LYS A 159 1.81 -6.58 27.70
CA LYS A 159 2.88 -6.58 28.72
C LYS A 159 4.21 -7.04 28.15
N LYS A 160 5.19 -6.15 28.22
CA LYS A 160 6.58 -6.45 27.81
C LYS A 160 7.43 -6.82 29.01
N LEU A 161 8.18 -7.92 28.88
CA LEU A 161 9.16 -8.31 29.89
C LEU A 161 10.27 -7.25 29.98
N GLY A 162 10.56 -6.77 31.20
CA GLY A 162 11.58 -5.75 31.43
C GLY A 162 11.11 -4.30 31.31
N ALA A 163 9.80 -4.05 31.22
CA ALA A 163 9.27 -2.69 31.27
C ALA A 163 9.60 -2.01 32.59
N PRO A 164 9.82 -0.68 32.59
CA PRO A 164 10.07 0.10 33.80
C PRO A 164 8.93 -0.07 34.82
N LEU A 165 9.26 -0.04 36.12
CA LEU A 165 8.26 -0.04 37.18
C LEU A 165 7.32 1.17 37.04
N GLY A 166 6.04 0.97 37.32
CA GLY A 166 5.00 2.00 37.15
C GLY A 166 4.48 2.15 35.72
N THR A 167 4.92 1.31 34.76
CA THR A 167 4.31 1.28 33.43
C THR A 167 2.97 0.55 33.48
N ILE A 168 1.90 1.24 33.13
CA ILE A 168 0.54 0.72 33.06
C ILE A 168 0.28 0.33 31.61
N PHE A 169 0.06 -0.94 31.34
CA PHE A 169 -0.31 -1.46 30.06
C PHE A 169 -1.83 -1.41 29.89
N MET A 170 -2.26 -0.96 28.73
CA MET A 170 -3.68 -0.87 28.40
C MET A 170 -4.04 -1.77 27.22
N ASP A 171 -5.27 -2.19 27.16
CA ASP A 171 -5.83 -2.84 25.98
C ASP A 171 -5.93 -1.82 24.83
N ALA A 172 -5.62 -2.28 23.64
CA ALA A 172 -5.54 -1.45 22.46
C ALA A 172 -6.48 -1.92 21.36
N VAL A 173 -7.22 -0.99 20.77
CA VAL A 173 -8.08 -1.22 19.60
C VAL A 173 -7.38 -0.59 18.41
N PHE A 174 -6.70 -1.43 17.61
CA PHE A 174 -5.93 -1.00 16.46
C PHE A 174 -6.77 -0.83 15.20
N THR A 175 -7.96 -1.48 15.13
CA THR A 175 -8.77 -1.45 13.92
C THR A 175 -9.17 -0.03 13.53
N PRO A 176 -8.89 0.37 12.25
CA PRO A 176 -9.31 1.67 11.73
C PRO A 176 -10.80 1.70 11.36
N ILE A 177 -11.48 0.57 11.41
CA ILE A 177 -12.86 0.43 11.00
C ILE A 177 -13.79 0.53 12.21
N LYS A 178 -14.70 1.50 12.17
CA LYS A 178 -15.75 1.66 13.18
C LYS A 178 -16.94 0.76 12.94
N ASN A 179 -17.40 0.69 11.68
CA ASN A 179 -18.57 -0.12 11.33
C ASN A 179 -18.47 -0.62 9.89
N VAL A 180 -18.98 -1.83 9.67
CA VAL A 180 -19.18 -2.40 8.34
C VAL A 180 -20.57 -3.03 8.29
N LYS A 181 -21.40 -2.53 7.40
CA LYS A 181 -22.71 -3.10 7.09
C LYS A 181 -22.72 -3.54 5.64
N TYR A 182 -23.35 -4.65 5.35
CA TYR A 182 -23.65 -5.06 3.98
C TYR A 182 -25.09 -5.50 3.85
N SER A 183 -25.64 -5.30 2.66
CA SER A 183 -26.96 -5.78 2.26
C SER A 183 -26.87 -6.41 0.88
N ILE A 184 -27.75 -7.37 0.64
CA ILE A 184 -27.86 -8.07 -0.64
C ILE A 184 -29.21 -7.71 -1.21
N GLU A 185 -29.22 -7.30 -2.46
CA GLU A 185 -30.42 -6.93 -3.20
C GLU A 185 -30.47 -7.74 -4.49
N ASP A 186 -31.70 -8.09 -4.93
CA ASP A 186 -31.89 -8.76 -6.20
C ASP A 186 -31.49 -7.83 -7.37
N PHE A 187 -30.80 -8.39 -8.34
CA PHE A 187 -30.34 -7.65 -9.51
C PHE A 187 -30.71 -8.38 -10.81
N ARG A 188 -31.29 -7.63 -11.72
CA ARG A 188 -31.72 -8.18 -13.01
C ARG A 188 -30.63 -8.01 -14.08
N VAL A 189 -30.27 -9.10 -14.72
CA VAL A 189 -29.41 -9.13 -15.92
C VAL A 189 -30.23 -9.71 -17.08
N GLU A 190 -30.56 -8.88 -18.05
CA GLU A 190 -31.40 -9.22 -19.21
C GLU A 190 -32.76 -9.80 -18.80
N GLN A 191 -32.96 -11.10 -19.02
CA GLN A 191 -34.21 -11.82 -18.69
C GLN A 191 -34.14 -12.57 -17.35
N LYS A 192 -32.95 -12.69 -16.74
CA LYS A 192 -32.75 -13.34 -15.45
C LYS A 192 -32.80 -12.33 -14.31
N THR A 193 -33.57 -12.66 -13.28
CA THR A 193 -33.78 -11.82 -12.08
C THR A 193 -33.08 -12.36 -10.84
N ASP A 194 -32.34 -13.46 -10.98
CA ASP A 194 -31.81 -14.26 -9.88
C ASP A 194 -30.39 -13.83 -9.46
N TYR A 195 -29.84 -12.77 -10.07
CA TYR A 195 -28.54 -12.22 -9.70
C TYR A 195 -28.63 -11.37 -8.44
N GLU A 196 -27.51 -11.26 -7.75
CA GLU A 196 -27.38 -10.48 -6.53
C GLU A 196 -26.57 -9.21 -6.77
N LYS A 197 -26.93 -8.16 -6.03
CA LYS A 197 -26.16 -6.92 -5.88
C LYS A 197 -25.77 -6.80 -4.41
N LEU A 198 -24.46 -6.81 -4.15
CA LEU A 198 -23.92 -6.61 -2.82
C LEU A 198 -23.64 -5.13 -2.61
N VAL A 199 -24.20 -4.56 -1.57
CA VAL A 199 -23.99 -3.17 -1.15
C VAL A 199 -23.23 -3.18 0.17
N PHE A 200 -22.08 -2.51 0.20
CA PHE A 200 -21.25 -2.31 1.39
C PHE A 200 -21.34 -0.87 1.87
N GLU A 201 -21.50 -0.69 3.18
CA GLU A 201 -21.37 0.58 3.88
C GLU A 201 -20.23 0.44 4.89
N ILE A 202 -19.17 1.20 4.73
CA ILE A 202 -17.96 1.14 5.55
C ILE A 202 -17.79 2.49 6.23
N THR A 203 -17.68 2.48 7.56
CA THR A 203 -17.36 3.67 8.36
C THR A 203 -15.98 3.48 8.99
N THR A 204 -15.06 4.41 8.71
CA THR A 204 -13.70 4.43 9.25
C THR A 204 -13.56 5.46 10.37
N ASP A 205 -12.45 5.46 11.06
CA ASP A 205 -12.09 6.48 12.04
C ASP A 205 -11.39 7.70 11.41
N GLY A 206 -11.07 7.62 10.11
CA GLY A 206 -10.36 8.65 9.34
C GLY A 206 -8.87 8.41 9.15
N SER A 207 -8.31 7.37 9.79
CA SER A 207 -6.89 6.99 9.59
C SER A 207 -6.65 6.39 8.21
N ILE A 208 -7.66 5.71 7.66
CA ILE A 208 -7.67 5.11 6.33
C ILE A 208 -8.92 5.54 5.55
N ASP A 209 -8.78 5.74 4.25
CA ASP A 209 -9.91 5.97 3.35
C ASP A 209 -10.74 4.68 3.19
N PRO A 210 -12.08 4.75 3.17
CA PRO A 210 -12.94 3.57 2.99
C PRO A 210 -12.63 2.72 1.77
N LYS A 211 -12.20 3.36 0.66
CA LYS A 211 -11.79 2.67 -0.56
C LYS A 211 -10.51 1.87 -0.36
N ASP A 212 -9.52 2.49 0.29
CA ASP A 212 -8.24 1.84 0.57
C ASP A 212 -8.43 0.70 1.58
N ALA A 213 -9.28 0.90 2.58
CA ALA A 213 -9.65 -0.15 3.53
C ALA A 213 -10.26 -1.38 2.84
N LEU A 214 -11.19 -1.16 1.89
CA LEU A 214 -11.78 -2.25 1.12
C LEU A 214 -10.74 -2.97 0.27
N THR A 215 -9.83 -2.22 -0.35
CA THR A 215 -8.74 -2.77 -1.16
C THR A 215 -7.78 -3.61 -0.33
N GLU A 216 -7.34 -3.10 0.84
CA GLU A 216 -6.47 -3.85 1.75
C GLU A 216 -7.15 -5.10 2.30
N GLY A 217 -8.44 -5.01 2.67
CA GLY A 217 -9.23 -6.17 3.09
C GLY A 217 -9.33 -7.24 2.00
N ALA A 218 -9.52 -6.83 0.74
CA ALA A 218 -9.54 -7.74 -0.40
C ALA A 218 -8.17 -8.40 -0.63
N LYS A 219 -7.07 -7.65 -0.54
CA LYS A 219 -5.70 -8.20 -0.65
C LYS A 219 -5.44 -9.29 0.39
N VAL A 220 -5.86 -9.07 1.65
CA VAL A 220 -5.73 -10.08 2.72
C VAL A 220 -6.44 -11.37 2.33
N LEU A 221 -7.68 -11.30 1.83
CA LEU A 221 -8.43 -12.48 1.39
C LEU A 221 -7.76 -13.19 0.21
N ILE A 222 -7.36 -12.44 -0.80
CA ILE A 222 -6.67 -12.97 -1.98
C ILE A 222 -5.41 -13.71 -1.56
N HIS A 223 -4.59 -13.11 -0.71
CA HIS A 223 -3.35 -13.72 -0.23
C HIS A 223 -3.57 -15.06 0.47
N HIS A 224 -4.66 -15.18 1.24
CA HIS A 224 -5.02 -16.46 1.89
C HIS A 224 -5.59 -17.47 0.90
N PHE A 225 -6.45 -17.04 -0.03
CA PHE A 225 -7.04 -17.95 -1.01
C PHE A 225 -6.04 -18.48 -2.03
N MET A 226 -4.99 -17.72 -2.35
CA MET A 226 -3.92 -18.19 -3.23
C MET A 226 -3.24 -19.46 -2.72
N LEU A 227 -3.24 -19.70 -1.40
CA LEU A 227 -2.67 -20.92 -0.82
C LEU A 227 -3.48 -22.18 -1.14
N PHE A 228 -4.75 -22.04 -1.55
CA PHE A 228 -5.61 -23.15 -1.96
C PHE A 228 -5.59 -23.39 -3.48
N SER A 229 -4.88 -22.56 -4.24
CA SER A 229 -4.69 -22.70 -5.66
C SER A 229 -3.30 -23.24 -5.95
N ASP A 230 -3.21 -24.34 -6.71
CA ASP A 230 -1.92 -24.89 -7.17
C ASP A 230 -1.27 -24.02 -8.25
N GLU A 231 -2.06 -23.18 -8.91
CA GLU A 231 -1.58 -22.19 -9.88
C GLU A 231 -1.33 -20.85 -9.18
N ARG A 232 -0.16 -20.27 -9.44
CA ARG A 232 0.09 -18.87 -9.08
C ARG A 232 -0.85 -18.01 -9.93
N ILE A 233 -1.96 -17.59 -9.34
CA ILE A 233 -2.83 -16.60 -9.96
C ILE A 233 -2.03 -15.29 -9.96
N THR A 234 -1.36 -15.03 -11.07
CA THR A 234 -0.80 -13.72 -11.36
C THR A 234 -2.01 -12.83 -11.62
N LEU A 235 -2.39 -12.03 -10.63
CA LEU A 235 -3.38 -10.99 -10.83
C LEU A 235 -2.81 -10.06 -11.89
N GLU A 236 -3.57 -9.79 -12.94
CA GLU A 236 -3.19 -8.87 -14.02
C GLU A 236 -2.71 -7.50 -13.49
N ALA A 237 -3.09 -7.13 -12.26
CA ALA A 237 -2.59 -5.96 -11.55
C ALA A 237 -1.09 -6.02 -11.21
N ASP A 238 -0.52 -7.20 -10.95
CA ASP A 238 0.92 -7.36 -10.73
C ASP A 238 1.70 -7.33 -12.06
N GLU A 239 1.06 -7.70 -13.17
CA GLU A 239 1.65 -7.51 -14.49
C GLU A 239 1.62 -6.05 -14.93
N ILE A 240 0.56 -5.29 -14.60
CA ILE A 240 0.50 -3.85 -14.87
C ILE A 240 1.51 -3.09 -13.98
N ALA A 241 1.65 -3.46 -12.71
CA ALA A 241 2.66 -2.85 -11.82
C ALA A 241 4.10 -3.25 -12.19
N LYS A 242 4.32 -4.45 -12.72
CA LYS A 242 5.63 -4.86 -13.28
C LYS A 242 5.90 -4.28 -14.66
N THR A 243 4.86 -3.88 -15.41
CA THR A 243 5.02 -3.20 -16.70
C THR A 243 5.21 -1.67 -16.51
N GLU A 244 4.82 -1.10 -15.39
CA GLU A 244 5.04 0.33 -15.11
C GLU A 244 6.40 0.62 -14.45
N THR A 245 7.12 -0.38 -13.95
CA THR A 245 8.55 -0.26 -13.61
C THR A 245 9.44 -0.80 -14.71
N TYR A 246 9.18 -0.49 -15.97
CA TYR A 246 10.28 -0.38 -16.90
C TYR A 246 11.08 0.84 -16.46
N ASP A 247 12.28 0.62 -15.93
CA ASP A 247 13.23 1.67 -15.69
C ASP A 247 13.21 2.61 -16.89
N GLU A 248 13.15 3.92 -16.66
CA GLU A 248 13.25 4.91 -17.74
C GLU A 248 14.43 4.59 -18.67
N GLU A 249 15.48 3.97 -18.14
CA GLU A 249 16.61 3.40 -18.85
C GLU A 249 16.21 2.30 -19.84
N SER A 250 15.33 1.38 -19.47
CA SER A 250 14.88 0.28 -20.37
C SER A 250 14.00 0.79 -21.51
N LEU A 251 13.15 1.78 -21.24
CA LEU A 251 12.33 2.43 -22.27
C LEU A 251 13.18 3.26 -23.22
N HIS A 252 14.13 4.00 -22.69
CA HIS A 252 15.11 4.75 -23.48
C HIS A 252 15.96 3.81 -24.35
N MET A 253 16.43 2.70 -23.77
CA MET A 253 17.18 1.68 -24.49
C MET A 253 16.36 1.04 -25.61
N ARG A 254 15.08 0.71 -25.36
CA ARG A 254 14.19 0.17 -26.38
C ARG A 254 13.91 1.14 -27.52
N GLN A 255 13.72 2.42 -27.24
CA GLN A 255 13.59 3.45 -28.27
C GLN A 255 14.88 3.57 -29.10
N LEU A 256 16.01 3.54 -28.45
CA LEU A 256 17.33 3.63 -29.08
C LEU A 256 17.60 2.41 -30.00
N LEU A 257 17.24 1.21 -29.58
CA LEU A 257 17.36 -0.01 -30.38
C LEU A 257 16.41 -0.06 -31.61
N LYS A 258 15.26 0.61 -31.54
CA LYS A 258 14.30 0.75 -32.66
C LYS A 258 14.69 1.83 -33.66
N THR A 259 15.71 2.65 -33.40
CA THR A 259 16.14 3.68 -34.32
C THR A 259 16.70 3.07 -35.59
N ARG A 260 16.30 3.62 -36.74
CA ARG A 260 16.76 3.14 -38.05
C ARG A 260 18.19 3.61 -38.33
N LEU A 261 19.01 2.75 -38.88
CA LEU A 261 20.38 3.04 -39.22
C LEU A 261 20.51 4.15 -40.30
N ILE A 262 19.44 4.39 -41.09
CA ILE A 262 19.40 5.44 -42.10
C ILE A 262 19.38 6.85 -41.45
N ASP A 263 18.82 6.97 -40.25
CA ASP A 263 18.73 8.23 -39.51
C ASP A 263 20.00 8.54 -38.69
N MET A 264 21.03 7.72 -38.84
CA MET A 264 22.31 7.86 -38.15
C MET A 264 23.38 8.34 -39.09
N ASP A 265 24.39 9.07 -38.57
CA ASP A 265 25.52 9.63 -39.33
C ASP A 265 26.49 8.52 -39.74
N LEU A 266 26.05 7.63 -40.63
CA LEU A 266 26.88 6.58 -41.24
C LEU A 266 27.21 6.90 -42.66
N SER A 267 28.37 6.46 -43.10
CA SER A 267 28.77 6.61 -44.50
C SER A 267 27.85 5.84 -45.43
N VAL A 268 27.58 6.39 -46.61
CA VAL A 268 26.71 5.75 -47.64
C VAL A 268 27.18 4.34 -47.97
N ARG A 269 28.48 4.07 -47.84
CA ARG A 269 29.05 2.76 -48.08
C ARG A 269 28.71 1.75 -46.99
N ALA A 270 28.76 2.18 -45.71
CA ALA A 270 28.38 1.35 -44.59
C ALA A 270 26.87 1.03 -44.64
N LEU A 271 26.02 2.03 -44.90
CA LEU A 271 24.57 1.86 -45.03
C LEU A 271 24.17 0.88 -46.16
N ASN A 272 24.85 0.98 -47.34
CA ASN A 272 24.56 0.07 -48.44
C ASN A 272 24.97 -1.38 -48.14
N CYS A 273 26.02 -1.60 -47.38
CA CYS A 273 26.43 -2.94 -46.93
C CYS A 273 25.44 -3.53 -45.92
N LEU A 274 24.93 -2.71 -44.96
CA LEU A 274 23.98 -3.13 -43.95
C LEU A 274 22.59 -3.45 -44.56
N LYS A 275 22.14 -2.61 -45.51
CA LYS A 275 20.89 -2.88 -46.28
C LYS A 275 20.98 -4.18 -47.10
N ALA A 276 22.15 -4.45 -47.70
CA ALA A 276 22.35 -5.69 -48.43
C ALA A 276 22.35 -6.94 -47.52
N ALA A 277 22.52 -6.76 -46.23
CA ALA A 277 22.47 -7.78 -45.18
C ALA A 277 21.14 -7.80 -44.41
N GLU A 278 20.13 -7.02 -44.85
CA GLU A 278 18.80 -6.89 -44.20
C GLU A 278 18.89 -6.42 -42.73
N VAL A 279 19.85 -5.53 -42.43
CA VAL A 279 20.04 -4.92 -41.11
C VAL A 279 19.55 -3.48 -41.19
N ASP A 280 18.35 -3.22 -40.67
CA ASP A 280 17.68 -1.91 -40.80
C ASP A 280 17.69 -1.10 -39.52
N THR A 281 17.73 -1.77 -38.35
CA THR A 281 17.68 -1.09 -37.05
C THR A 281 18.98 -1.24 -36.26
N LEU A 282 19.19 -0.36 -35.28
CA LEU A 282 20.32 -0.45 -34.36
C LEU A 282 20.28 -1.75 -33.54
N GLY A 283 19.08 -2.24 -33.20
CA GLY A 283 18.87 -3.53 -32.54
C GLY A 283 19.37 -4.70 -33.39
N ASP A 284 19.03 -4.74 -34.69
CA ASP A 284 19.53 -5.79 -35.58
C ASP A 284 21.07 -5.75 -35.65
N LEU A 285 21.65 -4.56 -35.73
CA LEU A 285 23.10 -4.39 -35.79
C LEU A 285 23.83 -4.94 -34.55
N VAL A 286 23.30 -4.64 -33.36
CA VAL A 286 23.91 -5.00 -32.07
C VAL A 286 23.75 -6.51 -31.77
N SER A 287 22.76 -7.18 -32.38
CA SER A 287 22.58 -8.63 -32.27
C SER A 287 23.73 -9.44 -32.90
N PHE A 288 24.42 -8.88 -33.89
CA PHE A 288 25.54 -9.53 -34.55
C PHE A 288 26.85 -9.41 -33.77
N ASN A 289 27.68 -10.44 -33.84
CA ASN A 289 29.05 -10.38 -33.37
C ASN A 289 29.95 -9.68 -34.39
N LYS A 290 31.05 -9.07 -33.95
CA LYS A 290 32.06 -8.43 -34.83
C LYS A 290 32.59 -9.36 -35.94
N THR A 291 32.70 -10.65 -35.62
CA THR A 291 33.15 -11.69 -36.55
C THR A 291 32.16 -11.97 -37.69
N ASP A 292 30.85 -11.81 -37.40
CA ASP A 292 29.79 -12.07 -38.37
C ASP A 292 29.61 -10.86 -39.32
N LEU A 293 29.77 -9.64 -38.82
CA LEU A 293 29.75 -8.43 -39.62
C LEU A 293 30.89 -8.42 -40.70
N MET A 294 32.04 -9.01 -40.36
CA MET A 294 33.15 -9.13 -41.31
C MET A 294 32.89 -10.11 -42.46
N LYS A 295 31.86 -10.99 -42.35
CA LYS A 295 31.46 -11.91 -43.42
C LYS A 295 30.55 -11.27 -44.46
N PHE A 296 30.03 -10.06 -44.23
CA PHE A 296 29.16 -9.37 -45.17
C PHE A 296 29.88 -8.95 -46.41
N ARG A 297 29.24 -9.06 -47.57
CA ARG A 297 29.79 -8.74 -48.86
C ARG A 297 30.14 -7.25 -48.95
N ASN A 298 31.35 -6.94 -49.36
CA ASN A 298 31.88 -5.57 -49.50
C ASN A 298 32.05 -4.80 -48.17
N PHE A 299 32.01 -5.47 -47.02
CA PHE A 299 32.21 -4.86 -45.72
C PHE A 299 33.73 -4.81 -45.36
N GLY A 300 34.25 -3.62 -45.14
CA GLY A 300 35.68 -3.40 -44.89
C GLY A 300 36.01 -2.98 -43.46
N LYS A 301 37.30 -3.08 -43.08
CA LYS A 301 37.77 -2.68 -41.74
C LYS A 301 37.37 -1.25 -41.37
N LYS A 302 37.36 -0.29 -42.33
CA LYS A 302 36.99 1.11 -42.07
C LYS A 302 35.51 1.24 -41.70
N SER A 303 34.61 0.48 -42.35
CA SER A 303 33.20 0.47 -42.03
C SER A 303 32.94 -0.20 -40.66
N LEU A 304 33.74 -1.18 -40.26
CA LEU A 304 33.67 -1.78 -38.94
C LEU A 304 34.03 -0.77 -37.84
N THR A 305 35.16 -0.01 -38.03
CA THR A 305 35.58 1.00 -37.06
C THR A 305 34.51 2.08 -36.88
N GLU A 306 33.89 2.53 -37.99
CA GLU A 306 32.80 3.50 -37.97
C GLU A 306 31.57 3.00 -37.16
N LEU A 307 31.18 1.72 -37.32
CA LEU A 307 30.13 1.11 -36.56
C LEU A 307 30.49 0.86 -35.08
N GLU A 308 31.76 0.53 -34.80
CA GLU A 308 32.26 0.41 -33.43
C GLU A 308 32.19 1.75 -32.68
N GLU A 309 32.57 2.84 -33.30
CA GLU A 309 32.50 4.18 -32.74
C GLU A 309 31.04 4.57 -32.48
N LEU A 310 30.12 4.32 -33.43
CA LEU A 310 28.70 4.63 -33.28
C LEU A 310 28.07 3.84 -32.13
N VAL A 311 28.32 2.53 -32.06
CA VAL A 311 27.78 1.65 -30.99
C VAL A 311 28.32 2.08 -29.63
N LEU A 312 29.61 2.44 -29.56
CA LEU A 312 30.27 2.90 -28.33
C LEU A 312 29.71 4.26 -27.86
N VAL A 313 29.52 5.22 -28.77
CA VAL A 313 28.91 6.53 -28.45
C VAL A 313 27.48 6.39 -27.93
N LYS A 314 26.74 5.38 -28.40
CA LYS A 314 25.39 5.07 -27.92
C LYS A 314 25.36 4.18 -26.66
N GLY A 315 26.53 3.83 -26.09
CA GLY A 315 26.62 3.02 -24.87
C GLY A 315 26.24 1.55 -25.07
N LEU A 316 26.31 1.04 -26.31
CA LEU A 316 25.93 -0.33 -26.67
C LEU A 316 27.17 -1.21 -26.92
N ASN A 317 26.96 -2.52 -26.97
CA ASN A 317 27.99 -3.51 -27.30
C ASN A 317 27.49 -4.49 -28.37
N PHE A 318 28.36 -4.98 -29.21
CA PHE A 318 28.03 -6.05 -30.16
C PHE A 318 27.80 -7.38 -29.44
N GLY A 319 26.85 -8.18 -29.94
CA GLY A 319 26.48 -9.46 -29.36
C GLY A 319 25.61 -9.34 -28.09
N MET A 320 24.86 -8.28 -27.93
CA MET A 320 23.91 -8.12 -26.82
C MET A 320 22.71 -9.05 -26.99
N ASP A 321 22.25 -9.61 -25.88
CA ASP A 321 21.00 -10.36 -25.82
C ASP A 321 19.80 -9.40 -25.79
N LEU A 322 19.07 -9.35 -26.89
CA LEU A 322 17.91 -8.48 -27.09
C LEU A 322 16.59 -9.07 -26.57
N SER A 323 16.57 -10.32 -26.12
CA SER A 323 15.38 -11.01 -25.62
C SER A 323 14.76 -10.27 -24.43
N LYS A 324 15.56 -9.54 -23.65
CA LYS A 324 15.11 -8.72 -22.54
C LYS A 324 14.28 -7.49 -22.95
N TYR A 325 14.46 -6.99 -24.17
CA TYR A 325 13.83 -5.77 -24.66
C TYR A 325 12.59 -6.03 -25.55
N LYS A 326 12.21 -7.31 -25.76
CA LYS A 326 11.03 -7.75 -26.55
C LYS A 326 10.85 -6.89 -27.82
N LEU A 327 11.87 -6.88 -28.67
CA LEU A 327 11.81 -6.25 -29.99
C LEU A 327 11.07 -7.22 -30.91
N ASP A 328 9.72 -7.16 -30.93
CA ASP A 328 8.93 -7.94 -31.88
C ASP A 328 9.23 -7.44 -33.29
N LYS A 329 9.59 -8.36 -34.18
CA LYS A 329 9.64 -8.08 -35.61
C LYS A 329 8.19 -7.90 -36.08
N GLU A 330 7.82 -6.70 -36.50
CA GLU A 330 6.64 -6.46 -37.34
C GLU A 330 6.80 -7.11 -38.71
#